data_332c7a9028360d00775ff8903930b086
#
_entry.id   332c7a9028360d00775ff8903930b086
#
_cell.length_a   1.000
_cell.length_b   1.000
_cell.length_c   1.000
_cell.angle_alpha   90.00
_cell.angle_beta   90.00
_cell.angle_gamma   90.00
#
_symmetry.space_group_name_H-M   'P 1'
#
loop_
_entity.id
_entity.type
_entity.pdbx_description
1 polymer ?
#
loop_
_entity_poly.entity_id
_entity_poly.type
_entity_poly.pdbx_seq_one_letter_code
_entity_poly.pdbx_strand_id
1 'polypeptide(L)'
;LTTCAQKYTTWENAYTEGTDRVRGVTVRRFANARTRDLKSFNAYSDWIFNHKHSAADEEAWLKQQGPWCPALLDYLGQRHGSYDALIFFTYLYAPTVLGLRIDPRRSILVPTAHDEPAIRLGLYSDVFSLPAGIAYNTGVERGFLRARFDIRAKAEEIVGCGVDLPPHLEATGASDNDGY
;
A
#
# COMPACT_ATOMS: atom_id res chain seq x y z
N LEU A 1 -4.96 -11.02 -1.25
CA LEU A 1 -3.77 -11.29 -2.07
C LEU A 1 -2.54 -10.71 -1.38
N THR A 2 -1.39 -11.37 -1.45
CA THR A 2 -0.13 -10.89 -0.89
C THR A 2 1.04 -11.58 -1.58
N THR A 3 2.28 -11.17 -1.25
CA THR A 3 3.49 -11.85 -1.75
C THR A 3 4.02 -12.88 -0.76
N CYS A 4 4.98 -13.68 -1.19
CA CYS A 4 5.68 -14.64 -0.34
C CYS A 4 6.77 -14.00 0.55
N ALA A 5 6.99 -12.69 0.45
CA ALA A 5 7.98 -12.01 1.27
C ALA A 5 7.51 -11.81 2.71
N GLN A 6 8.47 -11.87 3.64
CA GLN A 6 8.28 -11.51 5.04
C GLN A 6 9.01 -10.20 5.39
N LYS A 7 10.23 -10.03 4.84
CA LYS A 7 11.08 -8.88 5.17
C LYS A 7 11.06 -7.86 4.04
N TYR A 8 10.67 -6.63 4.35
CA TYR A 8 10.66 -5.50 3.40
C TYR A 8 12.07 -5.08 2.95
N THR A 9 13.10 -5.46 3.70
CA THR A 9 14.49 -5.11 3.36
C THR A 9 15.04 -5.89 2.17
N THR A 10 14.63 -7.15 2.01
CA THR A 10 15.17 -8.05 0.98
C THR A 10 14.15 -8.55 -0.03
N TRP A 11 12.88 -8.58 0.32
CA TRP A 11 11.79 -9.19 -0.46
C TRP A 11 12.01 -10.68 -0.80
N GLU A 12 12.81 -11.39 0.01
CA GLU A 12 12.99 -12.84 -0.12
C GLU A 12 11.68 -13.57 0.11
N ASN A 13 11.45 -14.62 -0.68
CA ASN A 13 10.28 -15.48 -0.55
C ASN A 13 10.44 -16.38 0.68
N ALA A 14 9.87 -15.97 1.81
CA ALA A 14 9.89 -16.71 3.09
C ALA A 14 8.70 -17.66 3.23
N TYR A 15 7.61 -17.36 2.57
CA TYR A 15 6.40 -18.19 2.55
C TYR A 15 6.28 -18.97 1.25
N THR A 16 5.60 -20.12 1.31
CA THR A 16 5.27 -20.91 0.12
C THR A 16 4.18 -20.20 -0.70
N GLU A 17 4.35 -20.21 -2.02
CA GLU A 17 3.32 -19.76 -2.95
C GLU A 17 2.10 -20.66 -2.91
N GLY A 18 0.91 -20.06 -3.08
CA GLY A 18 -0.35 -20.77 -3.10
C GLY A 18 -1.45 -20.13 -2.28
N THR A 19 -2.45 -20.91 -1.93
CA THR A 19 -3.61 -20.46 -1.15
C THR A 19 -3.61 -21.15 0.21
N ASP A 20 -3.82 -20.37 1.26
CA ASP A 20 -3.84 -20.81 2.65
C ASP A 20 -5.01 -20.13 3.39
N ARG A 21 -5.31 -20.60 4.62
CA ARG A 21 -6.26 -19.94 5.53
C ARG A 21 -5.54 -19.45 6.77
N VAL A 22 -5.59 -18.14 6.98
CA VAL A 22 -4.98 -17.49 8.15
C VAL A 22 -6.09 -16.80 8.94
N ARG A 23 -6.31 -17.24 10.19
CA ARG A 23 -7.38 -16.72 11.06
C ARG A 23 -8.76 -16.68 10.38
N GLY A 24 -9.08 -17.72 9.60
CA GLY A 24 -10.35 -17.85 8.88
C GLY A 24 -10.42 -17.11 7.54
N VAL A 25 -9.43 -16.28 7.20
CA VAL A 25 -9.35 -15.53 5.94
C VAL A 25 -8.57 -16.31 4.90
N THR A 26 -9.06 -16.36 3.66
CA THR A 26 -8.33 -16.94 2.53
C THR A 26 -7.19 -16.00 2.12
N VAL A 27 -5.96 -16.46 2.21
CA VAL A 27 -4.75 -15.75 1.81
C VAL A 27 -4.14 -16.43 0.60
N ARG A 28 -4.02 -15.72 -0.51
CA ARG A 28 -3.28 -16.20 -1.68
C ARG A 28 -1.95 -15.46 -1.78
N ARG A 29 -0.86 -16.24 -1.82
CA ARG A 29 0.52 -15.75 -1.90
C ARG A 29 1.11 -16.00 -3.27
N PHE A 30 1.87 -15.03 -3.74
CA PHE A 30 2.59 -15.07 -5.01
C PHE A 30 4.08 -14.85 -4.78
N ALA A 31 4.90 -15.62 -5.46
CA ALA A 31 6.35 -15.46 -5.36
C ALA A 31 6.81 -14.14 -5.97
N ASN A 32 7.68 -13.43 -5.25
CA ASN A 32 8.39 -12.29 -5.81
C ASN A 32 9.37 -12.77 -6.88
N ALA A 33 9.38 -12.08 -8.02
CA ALA A 33 10.26 -12.40 -9.14
C ALA A 33 11.72 -11.98 -8.90
N ARG A 34 11.95 -11.14 -7.87
CA ARG A 34 13.31 -10.70 -7.51
C ARG A 34 13.38 -10.26 -6.05
N THR A 35 14.57 -10.39 -5.48
CA THR A 35 14.95 -9.82 -4.21
C THR A 35 15.40 -8.37 -4.37
N ARG A 36 15.50 -7.64 -3.26
CA ARG A 36 16.04 -6.28 -3.22
C ARG A 36 17.44 -6.31 -2.60
N ASP A 37 18.42 -5.77 -3.31
CA ASP A 37 19.67 -5.36 -2.71
C ASP A 37 19.53 -3.96 -2.11
N LEU A 38 19.53 -3.90 -0.79
CA LEU A 38 19.24 -2.65 -0.07
C LEU A 38 20.29 -1.57 -0.33
N LYS A 39 21.55 -1.94 -0.52
CA LYS A 39 22.64 -0.99 -0.77
C LYS A 39 22.46 -0.30 -2.13
N SER A 40 22.25 -1.08 -3.16
CA SER A 40 22.02 -0.57 -4.52
C SER A 40 20.71 0.24 -4.59
N PHE A 41 19.66 -0.24 -3.92
CA PHE A 41 18.39 0.46 -3.85
C PHE A 41 18.51 1.82 -3.17
N ASN A 42 19.21 1.91 -2.05
CA ASN A 42 19.40 3.17 -1.33
C ASN A 42 20.22 4.17 -2.17
N ALA A 43 21.28 3.71 -2.84
CA ALA A 43 22.07 4.56 -3.73
C ALA A 43 21.23 5.09 -4.90
N TYR A 44 20.38 4.25 -5.50
CA TYR A 44 19.49 4.68 -6.56
C TYR A 44 18.38 5.63 -6.05
N SER A 45 17.86 5.39 -4.85
CA SER A 45 16.89 6.27 -4.19
C SER A 45 17.47 7.65 -3.92
N ASP A 46 18.70 7.71 -3.41
CA ASP A 46 19.38 8.99 -3.20
C ASP A 46 19.56 9.75 -4.51
N TRP A 47 19.95 9.06 -5.57
CA TRP A 47 20.10 9.67 -6.89
C TRP A 47 18.77 10.20 -7.42
N ILE A 48 17.70 9.41 -7.45
CA ILE A 48 16.41 9.78 -8.06
C ILE A 48 15.72 10.90 -7.30
N PHE A 49 15.89 10.97 -5.98
CA PHE A 49 15.28 12.02 -5.16
C PHE A 49 15.98 13.38 -5.29
N ASN A 50 17.24 13.40 -5.72
CA ASN A 50 18.07 14.60 -5.75
C ASN A 50 18.44 15.08 -7.15
N HIS A 51 18.14 14.32 -8.20
CA HIS A 51 18.52 14.64 -9.56
C HIS A 51 17.33 14.65 -10.51
N LYS A 52 17.48 15.35 -11.65
CA LYS A 52 16.51 15.26 -12.75
C LYS A 52 16.54 13.84 -13.31
N HIS A 53 15.37 13.28 -13.49
CA HIS A 53 15.18 11.91 -13.95
C HIS A 53 13.96 11.83 -14.88
N SER A 54 13.79 10.69 -15.55
CA SER A 54 12.68 10.41 -16.44
C SER A 54 11.62 9.55 -15.76
N ALA A 55 10.43 9.44 -16.36
CA ALA A 55 9.40 8.49 -15.91
C ALA A 55 9.88 7.03 -15.95
N ALA A 56 10.77 6.69 -16.90
CA ALA A 56 11.37 5.35 -16.95
C ALA A 56 12.29 5.05 -15.76
N ASP A 57 12.98 6.08 -15.24
CA ASP A 57 13.79 5.94 -14.02
C ASP A 57 12.88 5.73 -12.80
N GLU A 58 11.74 6.42 -12.73
CA GLU A 58 10.76 6.19 -11.64
C GLU A 58 10.16 4.78 -11.70
N GLU A 59 9.87 4.25 -12.89
CA GLU A 59 9.43 2.85 -13.05
C GLU A 59 10.52 1.86 -12.62
N ALA A 60 11.77 2.12 -12.98
CA ALA A 60 12.90 1.29 -12.56
C ALA A 60 13.08 1.33 -11.04
N TRP A 61 12.91 2.50 -10.43
CA TRP A 61 12.91 2.66 -8.97
C TRP A 61 11.77 1.90 -8.32
N LEU A 62 10.54 2.01 -8.82
CA LEU A 62 9.38 1.30 -8.30
C LEU A 62 9.58 -0.22 -8.33
N LYS A 63 10.18 -0.76 -9.41
CA LYS A 63 10.51 -2.17 -9.49
C LYS A 63 11.56 -2.61 -8.46
N GLN A 64 12.47 -1.72 -8.08
CA GLN A 64 13.46 -2.00 -7.01
C GLN A 64 12.85 -1.79 -5.63
N GLN A 65 12.00 -0.78 -5.45
CA GLN A 65 11.22 -0.60 -4.22
C GLN A 65 10.39 -1.85 -3.93
N GLY A 66 9.78 -2.43 -4.95
CA GLY A 66 9.07 -3.71 -4.86
C GLY A 66 7.87 -3.70 -3.90
N PRO A 67 7.49 -4.87 -3.36
CA PRO A 67 7.89 -6.19 -3.84
C PRO A 67 7.52 -6.39 -5.31
N TRP A 68 8.46 -6.86 -6.15
CA TRP A 68 8.20 -7.05 -7.58
C TRP A 68 7.58 -8.42 -7.82
N CYS A 69 6.28 -8.44 -8.03
CA CYS A 69 5.48 -9.64 -8.12
C CYS A 69 4.51 -9.60 -9.31
N PRO A 70 4.99 -9.80 -10.56
CA PRO A 70 4.14 -9.79 -11.76
C PRO A 70 2.99 -10.78 -11.69
N ALA A 71 3.22 -12.00 -11.16
CA ALA A 71 2.19 -13.03 -11.04
C ALA A 71 0.96 -12.59 -10.22
N LEU A 72 1.17 -11.74 -9.19
CA LEU A 72 0.06 -11.14 -8.43
C LEU A 72 -0.75 -10.19 -9.31
N LEU A 73 -0.07 -9.36 -10.09
CA LEU A 73 -0.71 -8.38 -10.97
C LEU A 73 -1.46 -9.07 -12.12
N ASP A 74 -0.86 -10.10 -12.72
CA ASP A 74 -1.50 -10.92 -13.76
C ASP A 74 -2.75 -11.62 -13.24
N TYR A 75 -2.67 -12.21 -12.04
CA TYR A 75 -3.83 -12.81 -11.37
C TYR A 75 -4.93 -11.78 -11.12
N LEU A 76 -4.58 -10.61 -10.58
CA LEU A 76 -5.53 -9.54 -10.34
C LEU A 76 -6.18 -9.08 -11.65
N GLY A 77 -5.39 -8.87 -12.71
CA GLY A 77 -5.88 -8.50 -14.04
C GLY A 77 -6.91 -9.47 -14.61
N GLN A 78 -6.72 -10.77 -14.36
CA GLN A 78 -7.64 -11.81 -14.81
C GLN A 78 -8.87 -11.99 -13.92
N ARG A 79 -8.78 -11.62 -12.64
CA ARG A 79 -9.77 -11.96 -11.61
C ARG A 79 -10.41 -10.76 -10.91
N HIS A 80 -10.02 -9.50 -11.21
CA HIS A 80 -10.58 -8.31 -10.54
C HIS A 80 -12.12 -8.30 -10.55
N GLY A 81 -12.76 -8.77 -11.64
CA GLY A 81 -14.21 -8.83 -11.76
C GLY A 81 -14.91 -9.77 -10.78
N SER A 82 -14.20 -10.70 -10.12
CA SER A 82 -14.73 -11.61 -9.10
C SER A 82 -14.72 -11.04 -7.68
N TYR A 83 -14.25 -9.80 -7.51
CA TYR A 83 -14.21 -9.09 -6.23
C TYR A 83 -15.18 -7.91 -6.25
N ASP A 84 -15.90 -7.68 -5.17
CA ASP A 84 -16.77 -6.51 -5.01
C ASP A 84 -15.96 -5.23 -4.85
N ALA A 85 -14.83 -5.30 -4.15
CA ALA A 85 -13.88 -4.21 -3.97
C ALA A 85 -12.45 -4.72 -3.91
N LEU A 86 -11.51 -3.86 -4.31
CA LEU A 86 -10.07 -4.07 -4.22
C LEU A 86 -9.50 -3.05 -3.23
N ILE A 87 -9.03 -3.53 -2.07
CA ILE A 87 -8.47 -2.65 -1.04
C ILE A 87 -6.95 -2.76 -1.07
N PHE A 88 -6.29 -1.64 -1.30
CA PHE A 88 -4.84 -1.52 -1.35
C PHE A 88 -4.32 -0.80 -0.12
N PHE A 89 -3.34 -1.42 0.54
CA PHE A 89 -2.68 -0.83 1.70
C PHE A 89 -1.31 -0.30 1.31
N THR A 90 -1.00 0.90 1.78
CA THR A 90 0.27 1.60 1.55
C THR A 90 0.47 2.03 0.10
N TYR A 91 0.62 3.32 -0.13
CA TYR A 91 0.79 3.90 -1.48
C TYR A 91 2.11 3.50 -2.15
N LEU A 92 3.14 3.22 -1.35
CA LEU A 92 4.56 3.21 -1.72
C LEU A 92 4.96 2.04 -2.66
N TYR A 93 4.28 0.90 -2.57
CA TYR A 93 4.76 -0.36 -3.15
C TYR A 93 4.21 -0.66 -4.54
N ALA A 94 5.02 -1.37 -5.35
CA ALA A 94 4.69 -1.74 -6.72
C ALA A 94 3.32 -2.43 -6.89
N PRO A 95 2.88 -3.38 -6.01
CA PRO A 95 1.56 -3.98 -6.14
C PRO A 95 0.40 -2.98 -6.00
N THR A 96 0.54 -1.97 -5.17
CA THR A 96 -0.46 -0.90 -5.03
C THR A 96 -0.47 0.00 -6.25
N VAL A 97 0.69 0.54 -6.64
CA VAL A 97 0.81 1.47 -7.77
C VAL A 97 0.27 0.88 -9.06
N LEU A 98 0.63 -0.38 -9.33
CA LEU A 98 0.23 -1.06 -10.56
C LEU A 98 -1.16 -1.70 -10.44
N GLY A 99 -1.52 -2.22 -9.27
CA GLY A 99 -2.80 -2.84 -9.02
C GLY A 99 -3.98 -1.88 -9.11
N LEU A 100 -3.82 -0.64 -8.62
CA LEU A 100 -4.84 0.41 -8.71
C LEU A 100 -5.25 0.72 -10.15
N ARG A 101 -4.35 0.55 -11.12
CA ARG A 101 -4.60 0.79 -12.54
C ARG A 101 -5.46 -0.30 -13.19
N ILE A 102 -5.61 -1.47 -12.56
CA ILE A 102 -6.35 -2.61 -13.12
C ILE A 102 -7.85 -2.35 -13.08
N ASP A 103 -8.38 -1.97 -11.92
CA ASP A 103 -9.80 -1.59 -11.80
C ASP A 103 -9.97 -0.41 -10.81
N PRO A 104 -9.68 0.82 -11.24
CA PRO A 104 -9.76 1.99 -10.37
C PRO A 104 -11.15 2.21 -9.77
N ARG A 105 -12.21 1.82 -10.49
CA ARG A 105 -13.60 2.07 -10.06
C ARG A 105 -14.04 1.22 -8.88
N ARG A 106 -13.38 0.10 -8.62
CA ARG A 106 -13.59 -0.79 -7.47
C ARG A 106 -12.48 -0.68 -6.44
N SER A 107 -11.49 0.19 -6.68
CA SER A 107 -10.33 0.31 -5.82
C SER A 107 -10.55 1.30 -4.70
N ILE A 108 -10.15 0.89 -3.50
CA ILE A 108 -10.07 1.70 -2.29
C ILE A 108 -8.61 1.71 -1.85
N LEU A 109 -8.05 2.89 -1.62
CA LEU A 109 -6.70 3.05 -1.13
C LEU A 109 -6.71 3.38 0.36
N VAL A 110 -5.93 2.65 1.16
CA VAL A 110 -5.51 3.01 2.51
C VAL A 110 -4.06 3.51 2.41
N PRO A 111 -3.82 4.83 2.35
CA PRO A 111 -2.53 5.35 1.85
C PRO A 111 -1.34 5.06 2.75
N THR A 112 -1.49 5.22 4.06
CA THR A 112 -0.41 5.19 5.04
C THR A 112 0.71 6.18 4.64
N ALA A 113 0.30 7.38 4.23
CA ALA A 113 1.18 8.37 3.61
C ALA A 113 1.63 9.46 4.58
N HIS A 114 2.86 9.90 4.40
CA HIS A 114 3.45 11.01 5.14
C HIS A 114 4.44 11.76 4.24
N ASP A 115 4.97 12.89 4.70
CA ASP A 115 5.95 13.66 3.92
C ASP A 115 7.30 12.96 3.92
N GLU A 116 7.57 12.26 2.83
CA GLU A 116 8.83 11.57 2.56
C GLU A 116 9.29 11.80 1.10
N PRO A 117 10.58 11.63 0.78
CA PRO A 117 11.09 11.93 -0.57
C PRO A 117 10.37 11.18 -1.69
N ALA A 118 10.03 9.91 -1.46
CA ALA A 118 9.39 9.06 -2.47
C ALA A 118 8.05 9.61 -2.97
N ILE A 119 7.23 10.21 -2.08
CA ILE A 119 5.90 10.72 -2.45
C ILE A 119 5.94 11.86 -3.47
N ARG A 120 7.13 12.42 -3.72
CA ARG A 120 7.37 13.50 -4.68
C ARG A 120 7.60 13.02 -6.10
N LEU A 121 7.75 11.70 -6.31
CA LEU A 121 7.88 11.12 -7.64
C LEU A 121 6.56 11.24 -8.41
N GLY A 122 6.65 11.52 -9.72
CA GLY A 122 5.51 11.74 -10.59
C GLY A 122 4.58 10.52 -10.70
N LEU A 123 5.13 9.31 -10.57
CA LEU A 123 4.38 8.05 -10.61
C LEU A 123 3.26 7.97 -9.57
N TYR A 124 3.35 8.72 -8.45
CA TYR A 124 2.34 8.70 -7.39
C TYR A 124 1.14 9.61 -7.66
N SER A 125 1.20 10.48 -8.65
CA SER A 125 0.04 11.30 -9.03
C SER A 125 -1.19 10.46 -9.34
N ASP A 126 -1.02 9.36 -10.09
CA ASP A 126 -2.10 8.43 -10.43
C ASP A 126 -2.59 7.66 -9.20
N VAL A 127 -1.71 7.30 -8.27
CA VAL A 127 -2.05 6.52 -7.07
C VAL A 127 -3.10 7.22 -6.22
N PHE A 128 -3.05 8.54 -6.15
CA PHE A 128 -3.98 9.33 -5.35
C PHE A 128 -5.18 9.87 -6.15
N SER A 129 -5.13 9.87 -7.48
CA SER A 129 -6.23 10.34 -8.32
C SER A 129 -7.15 9.25 -8.87
N LEU A 130 -6.65 8.00 -9.00
CA LEU A 130 -7.38 6.89 -9.62
C LEU A 130 -8.42 6.19 -8.73
N PRO A 131 -8.18 5.95 -7.41
CA PRO A 131 -9.08 5.14 -6.59
C PRO A 131 -10.49 5.72 -6.52
N ALA A 132 -11.49 4.85 -6.51
CA ALA A 132 -12.88 5.25 -6.26
C ALA A 132 -13.11 5.72 -4.82
N GLY A 133 -12.31 5.21 -3.87
CA GLY A 133 -12.36 5.62 -2.47
C GLY A 133 -10.98 5.70 -1.84
N ILE A 134 -10.85 6.58 -0.83
CA ILE A 134 -9.65 6.68 0.01
C ILE A 134 -10.06 6.62 1.47
N ALA A 135 -9.46 5.69 2.22
CA ALA A 135 -9.65 5.51 3.64
C ALA A 135 -8.38 5.96 4.37
N TYR A 136 -8.43 7.15 4.96
CA TYR A 136 -7.28 7.75 5.65
C TYR A 136 -7.13 7.22 7.07
N ASN A 137 -5.90 7.04 7.53
CA ASN A 137 -5.62 6.70 8.92
C ASN A 137 -5.84 7.90 9.86
N THR A 138 -5.58 9.12 9.39
CA THR A 138 -5.69 10.34 10.21
C THR A 138 -6.17 11.55 9.40
N GLY A 139 -6.70 12.55 10.12
CA GLY A 139 -7.02 13.85 9.52
C GLY A 139 -5.80 14.60 9.00
N VAL A 140 -4.63 14.40 9.61
CA VAL A 140 -3.35 14.98 9.16
C VAL A 140 -2.95 14.41 7.82
N GLU A 141 -3.02 13.07 7.66
CA GLU A 141 -2.77 12.40 6.38
C GLU A 141 -3.69 12.92 5.27
N ARG A 142 -4.99 13.01 5.54
CA ARG A 142 -5.96 13.57 4.57
C ARG A 142 -5.61 14.99 4.17
N GLY A 143 -5.31 15.86 5.14
CA GLY A 143 -4.92 17.25 4.89
C GLY A 143 -3.66 17.35 4.03
N PHE A 144 -2.64 16.57 4.35
CA PHE A 144 -1.38 16.50 3.61
C PHE A 144 -1.58 16.06 2.15
N LEU A 145 -2.33 14.98 1.92
CA LEU A 145 -2.56 14.46 0.58
C LEU A 145 -3.41 15.39 -0.27
N ARG A 146 -4.46 15.99 0.28
CA ARG A 146 -5.31 16.97 -0.42
C ARG A 146 -4.59 18.26 -0.79
N ALA A 147 -3.61 18.66 0.01
CA ALA A 147 -2.79 19.83 -0.30
C ALA A 147 -1.81 19.57 -1.46
N ARG A 148 -1.50 18.29 -1.77
CA ARG A 148 -0.44 17.92 -2.70
C ARG A 148 -0.94 17.28 -3.99
N PHE A 149 -2.06 16.54 -3.94
CA PHE A 149 -2.56 15.75 -5.06
C PHE A 149 -3.98 16.15 -5.45
N ASP A 150 -4.31 15.95 -6.72
CA ASP A 150 -5.67 16.06 -7.24
C ASP A 150 -6.47 14.80 -6.87
N ILE A 151 -7.05 14.80 -5.67
CA ILE A 151 -7.86 13.71 -5.17
C ILE A 151 -9.22 13.72 -5.87
N ARG A 152 -9.54 12.64 -6.61
CA ARG A 152 -10.79 12.48 -7.37
C ARG A 152 -11.68 11.36 -6.85
N ALA A 153 -11.34 10.79 -5.70
CA ALA A 153 -12.11 9.74 -5.07
C ALA A 153 -13.55 10.20 -4.80
N LYS A 154 -14.52 9.33 -5.11
CA LYS A 154 -15.95 9.60 -4.86
C LYS A 154 -16.31 9.48 -3.39
N ALA A 155 -15.52 8.71 -2.64
CA ALA A 155 -15.67 8.51 -1.20
C ALA A 155 -14.34 8.72 -0.50
N GLU A 156 -14.35 9.52 0.55
CA GLU A 156 -13.19 9.79 1.38
C GLU A 156 -13.59 9.76 2.85
N GLU A 157 -12.94 8.91 3.66
CA GLU A 157 -13.24 8.76 5.07
C GLU A 157 -11.99 8.68 5.92
N ILE A 158 -12.04 9.12 7.18
CA ILE A 158 -10.99 8.90 8.17
C ILE A 158 -11.41 7.68 8.98
N VAL A 159 -10.76 6.55 8.73
CA VAL A 159 -11.13 5.26 9.35
C VAL A 159 -10.29 4.91 10.58
N GLY A 160 -9.16 5.59 10.76
CA GLY A 160 -8.22 5.28 11.83
C GLY A 160 -7.43 3.99 11.58
N CYS A 161 -6.65 3.60 12.57
CA CYS A 161 -5.92 2.34 12.61
C CYS A 161 -6.27 1.63 13.91
N GLY A 162 -6.87 0.45 13.80
CA GLY A 162 -7.16 -0.40 14.96
C GLY A 162 -5.89 -0.98 15.55
N VAL A 163 -5.83 -1.10 16.87
CA VAL A 163 -4.77 -1.80 17.61
C VAL A 163 -5.40 -2.80 18.55
N ASP A 164 -4.77 -3.98 18.66
CA ASP A 164 -5.14 -4.95 19.69
C ASP A 164 -4.65 -4.43 21.03
N LEU A 165 -5.57 -4.13 21.93
CA LEU A 165 -5.22 -3.74 23.30
C LEU A 165 -4.83 -4.98 24.11
N PRO A 166 -3.80 -4.90 24.96
CA PRO A 166 -3.53 -5.97 25.91
C PRO A 166 -4.74 -6.21 26.82
N PRO A 167 -5.05 -7.48 27.19
CA PRO A 167 -6.28 -7.81 27.94
C PRO A 167 -6.48 -7.03 29.24
N HIS A 168 -5.41 -6.56 29.87
CA HIS A 168 -5.47 -5.78 31.11
C HIS A 168 -5.91 -4.30 30.89
N LEU A 169 -5.90 -3.82 29.65
CA LEU A 169 -6.39 -2.46 29.32
C LEU A 169 -7.85 -2.50 28.85
N GLU A 170 -8.38 -3.64 28.45
CA GLU A 170 -9.81 -3.79 28.12
C GLU A 170 -10.71 -3.69 29.35
N ALA A 171 -10.19 -4.12 30.52
CA ALA A 171 -10.96 -4.12 31.78
C ALA A 171 -11.08 -2.75 32.46
N THR A 172 -10.31 -1.74 32.06
CA THR A 172 -10.32 -0.41 32.69
C THR A 172 -11.18 0.62 31.95
N GLY A 173 -11.75 0.27 30.80
CA GLY A 173 -12.59 1.15 29.98
C GLY A 173 -14.08 1.19 30.32
N ALA A 174 -14.53 0.49 31.38
CA ALA A 174 -15.96 0.35 31.72
C ALA A 174 -16.33 0.96 33.09
N SER A 175 -15.70 2.05 33.51
CA SER A 175 -16.23 2.84 34.63
C SER A 175 -15.57 4.22 34.63
N ASP A 176 -16.24 5.19 34.06
CA ASP A 176 -16.34 6.56 34.55
C ASP A 176 -17.23 7.35 33.57
N ASN A 177 -18.52 7.11 33.71
CA ASN A 177 -19.53 8.04 33.23
C ASN A 177 -20.48 8.36 34.39
N ASP A 178 -19.94 9.02 35.40
CA ASP A 178 -20.74 9.70 36.40
C ASP A 178 -20.13 11.09 36.73
N GLY A 179 -20.77 12.11 36.20
CA GLY A 179 -20.87 13.44 36.82
C GLY A 179 -19.74 14.43 36.50
N TYR A 180 -20.02 15.33 35.58
CA TYR A 180 -20.17 16.78 35.79
C TYR A 180 -20.66 17.42 34.49
#